data_96b0483e0971faff45eab097e9764e60
#
_entry.id   96b0483e0971faff45eab097e9764e60
#
_cell.length_a   1.000
_cell.length_b   1.000
_cell.length_c   1.000
_cell.angle_alpha   90.00
_cell.angle_beta   90.00
_cell.angle_gamma   90.00
#
_symmetry.space_group_name_H-M   'P 1'
#
loop_
_entity.id
_entity.type
_entity.pdbx_description
1 polymer ?
#
loop_
_entity_poly.entity_id
_entity_poly.type
_entity_poly.pdbx_seq_one_letter_code
_entity_poly.pdbx_strand_id
1 'polypeptide(L)'
;KSGGLIGEVKYRAACMTKGEILAELDHDDYLVPECAAYLMAAADKHKDVGFFYSDCVESREDHSAIIYGEGFACGYGAYKKEEALGRTYDVSIAPNINPKTIRHIVGIPNHIRAWRRDAYFLAGGHCRNLTIADDYELIIRTFLVTKMMRIPKLLYVQYFYNDGVEMNTQDLTRADIQRRVKTIARIYNTTIKRRFEELGKEDWAFNADLAEKALDVPSRFGDEEQYVNETFVLG
;
A
#
# COMPACT_ATOMS: atom_id res chain seq x y z
N LYS A 1 -7.31 25.19 -8.11
CA LYS A 1 -8.00 24.52 -7.01
C LYS A 1 -8.43 23.15 -7.49
N SER A 2 -8.12 22.09 -6.74
CA SER A 2 -8.42 20.69 -7.13
C SER A 2 -9.90 20.30 -6.99
N GLY A 3 -10.72 21.13 -6.36
CA GLY A 3 -12.11 20.79 -6.05
C GLY A 3 -12.29 19.57 -5.16
N GLY A 4 -11.26 19.17 -4.40
CA GLY A 4 -11.27 17.98 -3.54
C GLY A 4 -10.95 16.67 -4.27
N LEU A 5 -10.54 16.73 -5.54
CA LEU A 5 -10.16 15.55 -6.33
C LEU A 5 -8.70 15.21 -6.06
N ILE A 6 -8.44 14.35 -5.08
CA ILE A 6 -7.09 13.97 -4.67
C ILE A 6 -6.33 13.27 -5.80
N GLY A 7 -7.00 12.35 -6.52
CA GLY A 7 -6.41 11.64 -7.65
C GLY A 7 -5.97 12.57 -8.79
N GLU A 8 -6.71 13.68 -9.03
CA GLU A 8 -6.32 14.70 -10.01
C GLU A 8 -5.03 15.42 -9.63
N VAL A 9 -4.89 15.76 -8.34
CA VAL A 9 -3.68 16.43 -7.82
C VAL A 9 -2.46 15.52 -7.97
N LYS A 10 -2.58 14.27 -7.50
CA LYS A 10 -1.50 13.27 -7.59
C LYS A 10 -1.12 12.96 -9.05
N TYR A 11 -2.11 12.79 -9.94
CA TYR A 11 -1.85 12.57 -11.35
C TYR A 11 -1.08 13.74 -12.00
N ARG A 12 -1.50 14.98 -11.74
CA ARG A 12 -0.79 16.17 -12.26
C ARG A 12 0.63 16.28 -11.72
N ALA A 13 0.81 16.00 -10.42
CA ALA A 13 2.15 15.97 -9.82
C ALA A 13 3.04 14.95 -10.54
N ALA A 14 2.56 13.75 -10.78
CA ALA A 14 3.28 12.72 -11.53
C ALA A 14 3.63 13.16 -12.96
N CYS A 15 2.72 13.85 -13.66
CA CYS A 15 2.99 14.39 -15.00
C CYS A 15 4.11 15.44 -15.02
N MET A 16 4.29 16.18 -13.93
CA MET A 16 5.32 17.23 -13.82
C MET A 16 6.71 16.67 -13.50
N THR A 17 6.79 15.44 -13.01
CA THR A 17 8.07 14.81 -12.67
C THR A 17 8.86 14.41 -13.92
N LYS A 18 10.20 14.30 -13.77
CA LYS A 18 11.11 13.87 -14.85
C LYS A 18 11.91 12.63 -14.47
N GLY A 19 11.82 12.18 -13.21
CA GLY A 19 12.56 11.05 -12.71
C GLY A 19 12.05 9.73 -13.28
N GLU A 20 12.92 8.73 -13.28
CA GLU A 20 12.58 7.35 -13.68
C GLU A 20 11.71 6.65 -12.63
N ILE A 21 11.87 7.02 -11.37
CA ILE A 21 11.07 6.54 -10.23
C ILE A 21 10.20 7.68 -9.71
N LEU A 22 8.92 7.42 -9.60
CA LEU A 22 7.92 8.30 -8.99
C LEU A 22 7.65 7.79 -7.58
N ALA A 23 8.09 8.52 -6.57
CA ALA A 23 7.82 8.20 -5.18
C ALA A 23 6.74 9.13 -4.63
N GLU A 24 5.74 8.55 -3.97
CA GLU A 24 4.66 9.30 -3.33
C GLU A 24 5.10 9.74 -1.94
N LEU A 25 4.97 11.04 -1.67
CA LEU A 25 5.20 11.64 -0.35
C LEU A 25 4.06 12.59 -0.05
N ASP A 26 3.32 12.33 0.99
CA ASP A 26 2.29 13.22 1.48
C ASP A 26 2.95 14.43 2.21
N HIS A 27 2.27 15.56 2.23
CA HIS A 27 2.86 16.84 2.64
C HIS A 27 3.17 16.94 4.14
N ASP A 28 2.58 16.09 4.94
CA ASP A 28 2.69 15.99 6.40
C ASP A 28 3.55 14.81 6.88
N ASP A 29 4.08 14.03 5.93
CA ASP A 29 4.89 12.85 6.18
C ASP A 29 6.37 13.10 5.84
N TYR A 30 7.24 12.14 6.16
CA TYR A 30 8.66 12.23 5.79
C TYR A 30 9.29 10.88 5.44
N LEU A 31 10.36 10.98 4.63
CA LEU A 31 11.18 9.84 4.24
C LEU A 31 12.40 9.72 5.16
N VAL A 32 12.85 8.49 5.38
CA VAL A 32 14.19 8.32 5.98
C VAL A 32 15.26 8.78 4.96
N PRO A 33 16.41 9.28 5.42
CA PRO A 33 17.45 9.83 4.53
C PRO A 33 17.91 8.85 3.45
N GLU A 34 17.93 7.55 3.77
CA GLU A 34 18.39 6.49 2.87
C GLU A 34 17.33 6.02 1.86
N CYS A 35 16.11 6.53 1.93
CA CYS A 35 14.98 6.06 1.12
C CYS A 35 15.30 6.04 -0.39
N ALA A 36 15.83 7.14 -0.92
CA ALA A 36 16.19 7.22 -2.33
C ALA A 36 17.25 6.18 -2.73
N ALA A 37 18.25 5.94 -1.88
CA ALA A 37 19.31 4.98 -2.14
C ALA A 37 18.76 3.55 -2.21
N TYR A 38 17.87 3.17 -1.28
CA TYR A 38 17.21 1.84 -1.29
C TYR A 38 16.30 1.66 -2.51
N LEU A 39 15.51 2.67 -2.87
CA LEU A 39 14.67 2.64 -4.06
C LEU A 39 15.50 2.45 -5.33
N MET A 40 16.57 3.24 -5.50
CA MET A 40 17.45 3.14 -6.65
C MET A 40 18.14 1.79 -6.73
N ALA A 41 18.70 1.29 -5.63
CA ALA A 41 19.33 -0.02 -5.59
C ALA A 41 18.34 -1.16 -5.95
N ALA A 42 17.12 -1.12 -5.42
CA ALA A 42 16.09 -2.09 -5.76
C ALA A 42 15.69 -2.00 -7.24
N ALA A 43 15.51 -0.79 -7.76
CA ALA A 43 15.17 -0.55 -9.15
C ALA A 43 16.29 -0.98 -10.11
N ASP A 44 17.55 -0.79 -9.74
CA ASP A 44 18.69 -1.21 -10.56
C ASP A 44 18.84 -2.73 -10.62
N LYS A 45 18.60 -3.40 -9.50
CA LYS A 45 18.71 -4.85 -9.38
C LYS A 45 17.54 -5.59 -10.04
N HIS A 46 16.32 -5.05 -9.95
CA HIS A 46 15.08 -5.70 -10.38
C HIS A 46 14.40 -4.93 -11.51
N LYS A 47 14.92 -5.07 -12.73
CA LYS A 47 14.46 -4.30 -13.91
C LYS A 47 13.04 -4.67 -14.37
N ASP A 48 12.56 -5.85 -14.03
CA ASP A 48 11.21 -6.36 -14.33
C ASP A 48 10.14 -5.94 -13.31
N VAL A 49 10.55 -5.27 -12.22
CA VAL A 49 9.64 -4.75 -11.19
C VAL A 49 9.30 -3.30 -11.49
N GLY A 50 8.01 -3.00 -11.58
CA GLY A 50 7.52 -1.65 -11.86
C GLY A 50 6.98 -0.90 -10.64
N PHE A 51 6.85 -1.56 -9.49
CA PHE A 51 6.36 -0.94 -8.26
C PHE A 51 7.12 -1.43 -7.04
N PHE A 52 7.54 -0.50 -6.19
CA PHE A 52 8.27 -0.76 -4.96
C PHE A 52 7.51 -0.18 -3.77
N TYR A 53 7.48 -0.91 -2.67
CA TYR A 53 6.91 -0.47 -1.41
C TYR A 53 7.79 -0.89 -0.24
N SER A 54 7.58 -0.32 0.93
CA SER A 54 8.44 -0.59 2.08
C SER A 54 7.65 -0.84 3.36
N ASP A 55 8.36 -1.11 4.44
CA ASP A 55 7.83 -1.01 5.78
C ASP A 55 7.68 0.47 6.14
N CYS A 56 6.73 0.78 7.02
CA CYS A 56 6.46 2.14 7.46
C CYS A 56 6.16 2.18 8.96
N VAL A 57 6.18 3.36 9.51
CA VAL A 57 5.67 3.62 10.85
C VAL A 57 4.60 4.70 10.80
N GLU A 58 3.51 4.48 11.50
CA GLU A 58 2.51 5.49 11.79
C GLU A 58 2.89 6.10 13.14
N SER A 59 3.36 7.33 13.14
CA SER A 59 3.96 8.01 14.30
C SER A 59 3.08 9.12 14.82
N ARG A 60 2.93 9.21 16.13
CA ARG A 60 2.32 10.38 16.80
C ARG A 60 3.34 11.49 17.05
N GLU A 61 2.87 12.62 17.54
CA GLU A 61 3.71 13.78 17.88
C GLU A 61 4.79 13.47 18.92
N ASP A 62 4.49 12.61 19.89
CA ASP A 62 5.45 12.12 20.88
C ASP A 62 6.40 11.05 20.33
N HIS A 63 6.32 10.78 19.04
CA HIS A 63 7.05 9.75 18.31
C HIS A 63 6.71 8.30 18.70
N SER A 64 5.67 8.08 19.48
CA SER A 64 5.14 6.74 19.69
C SER A 64 4.50 6.20 18.41
N ALA A 65 4.70 4.91 18.14
CA ALA A 65 4.04 4.27 17.01
C ALA A 65 2.56 3.98 17.32
N ILE A 66 1.72 4.05 16.30
CA ILE A 66 0.37 3.50 16.36
C ILE A 66 0.47 2.00 16.14
N ILE A 67 0.08 1.22 17.13
CA ILE A 67 0.11 -0.24 17.09
C ILE A 67 -1.33 -0.75 17.00
N TYR A 68 -1.64 -1.46 15.93
CA TYR A 68 -2.92 -2.13 15.77
C TYR A 68 -2.92 -3.48 16.48
N GLY A 69 -4.06 -3.84 17.05
CA GLY A 69 -4.22 -5.07 17.82
C GLY A 69 -4.26 -6.35 16.96
N GLU A 70 -4.60 -7.45 17.61
CA GLU A 70 -4.78 -8.74 16.94
C GLU A 70 -5.75 -8.67 15.76
N GLY A 71 -5.39 -9.30 14.66
CA GLY A 71 -6.17 -9.30 13.42
C GLY A 71 -5.83 -8.16 12.47
N PHE A 72 -4.93 -7.24 12.85
CA PHE A 72 -4.42 -6.22 11.94
C PHE A 72 -3.98 -6.84 10.61
N ALA A 73 -4.34 -6.17 9.52
CA ALA A 73 -4.06 -6.62 8.16
C ALA A 73 -4.51 -8.07 7.89
N CYS A 74 -5.73 -8.42 8.33
CA CYS A 74 -6.30 -9.77 8.19
C CYS A 74 -5.43 -10.88 8.83
N GLY A 75 -4.66 -10.55 9.87
CA GLY A 75 -3.74 -11.45 10.54
C GLY A 75 -2.34 -11.50 9.90
N TYR A 76 -2.10 -10.78 8.82
CA TYR A 76 -0.77 -10.67 8.19
C TYR A 76 0.09 -9.54 8.77
N GLY A 77 -0.49 -8.67 9.58
CA GLY A 77 0.20 -7.56 10.21
C GLY A 77 1.21 -8.04 11.25
N ALA A 78 2.39 -7.44 11.24
CA ALA A 78 3.45 -7.69 12.20
C ALA A 78 4.25 -6.40 12.41
N TYR A 79 5.00 -6.37 13.52
CA TYR A 79 5.88 -5.25 13.86
C TYR A 79 7.29 -5.73 14.13
N LYS A 80 8.25 -4.87 13.87
CA LYS A 80 9.68 -5.04 14.23
C LYS A 80 10.23 -3.76 14.82
N LYS A 81 11.32 -3.87 15.57
CA LYS A 81 12.10 -2.70 15.98
C LYS A 81 13.14 -2.38 14.91
N GLU A 82 13.22 -1.10 14.54
CA GLU A 82 14.23 -0.63 13.58
C GLU A 82 14.73 0.77 13.99
N GLU A 83 16.05 0.97 13.91
CA GLU A 83 16.69 2.25 14.17
C GLU A 83 16.63 3.15 12.93
N ALA A 84 16.08 4.34 13.08
CA ALA A 84 16.07 5.36 12.04
C ALA A 84 15.96 6.76 12.66
N LEU A 85 16.50 7.77 12.02
CA LEU A 85 16.39 9.17 12.46
C LEU A 85 16.83 9.40 13.91
N GLY A 86 17.82 8.62 14.38
CA GLY A 86 18.37 8.70 15.73
C GLY A 86 17.50 8.12 16.83
N ARG A 87 16.52 7.27 16.51
CA ARG A 87 15.63 6.61 17.48
C ARG A 87 15.19 5.23 17.02
N THR A 88 14.68 4.43 17.95
CA THR A 88 14.06 3.14 17.69
C THR A 88 12.57 3.31 17.42
N TYR A 89 12.09 2.79 16.29
CA TYR A 89 10.69 2.73 15.95
C TYR A 89 10.11 1.32 16.04
N ASP A 90 8.83 1.21 16.40
CA ASP A 90 8.02 0.03 16.18
C ASP A 90 7.44 0.10 14.76
N VAL A 91 8.11 -0.56 13.83
CA VAL A 91 7.84 -0.48 12.40
C VAL A 91 6.81 -1.52 11.99
N SER A 92 5.75 -1.09 11.33
CA SER A 92 4.79 -1.98 10.69
C SER A 92 5.44 -2.66 9.49
N ILE A 93 5.47 -3.98 9.53
CA ILE A 93 5.97 -4.81 8.42
C ILE A 93 4.87 -4.86 7.36
N ALA A 94 5.16 -4.32 6.18
CA ALA A 94 4.22 -4.36 5.07
C ALA A 94 3.99 -5.81 4.62
N PRO A 95 2.76 -6.32 4.61
CA PRO A 95 2.47 -7.65 4.11
C PRO A 95 2.83 -7.81 2.64
N ASN A 96 3.17 -9.02 2.25
CA ASN A 96 3.34 -9.35 0.85
C ASN A 96 2.02 -9.24 0.10
N ILE A 97 2.11 -8.94 -1.19
CA ILE A 97 0.97 -8.99 -2.09
C ILE A 97 0.60 -10.45 -2.34
N ASN A 98 -0.62 -10.79 -1.99
CA ASN A 98 -1.22 -12.10 -2.23
C ASN A 98 -2.72 -11.94 -2.54
N PRO A 99 -3.44 -12.99 -2.93
CA PRO A 99 -4.86 -12.89 -3.29
C PRO A 99 -5.75 -12.27 -2.21
N LYS A 100 -5.40 -12.42 -0.94
CA LYS A 100 -6.15 -11.82 0.17
C LYS A 100 -5.76 -10.37 0.40
N THR A 101 -4.47 -10.08 0.49
CA THR A 101 -4.00 -8.74 0.83
C THR A 101 -4.38 -7.72 -0.23
N ILE A 102 -4.20 -8.01 -1.50
CA ILE A 102 -4.53 -7.06 -2.59
C ILE A 102 -6.02 -6.75 -2.73
N ARG A 103 -6.89 -7.68 -2.29
CA ARG A 103 -8.34 -7.52 -2.44
C ARG A 103 -9.07 -6.98 -1.21
N HIS A 104 -8.47 -7.12 -0.04
CA HIS A 104 -9.20 -6.93 1.21
C HIS A 104 -8.57 -5.90 2.14
N ILE A 105 -7.31 -5.56 1.96
CA ILE A 105 -6.62 -4.69 2.88
C ILE A 105 -6.40 -3.33 2.24
N VAL A 106 -7.17 -2.36 2.70
CA VAL A 106 -6.97 -0.95 2.36
C VAL A 106 -5.61 -0.51 2.88
N GLY A 107 -4.83 0.18 2.04
CA GLY A 107 -3.52 0.65 2.44
C GLY A 107 -2.45 -0.45 2.43
N ILE A 108 -2.65 -1.53 1.69
CA ILE A 108 -1.59 -2.49 1.42
C ILE A 108 -1.33 -2.59 -0.08
N PRO A 109 -0.11 -2.30 -0.49
CA PRO A 109 0.98 -1.77 0.33
C PRO A 109 0.68 -0.34 0.82
N ASN A 110 1.06 -0.05 2.06
CA ASN A 110 1.08 1.30 2.60
C ASN A 110 2.29 2.07 2.04
N HIS A 111 2.74 3.12 2.67
CA HIS A 111 3.92 3.87 2.22
C HIS A 111 5.25 3.13 2.52
N ILE A 112 6.37 3.41 1.79
CA ILE A 112 6.37 4.29 0.62
C ILE A 112 5.76 3.55 -0.58
N ARG A 113 5.16 4.28 -1.50
CA ARG A 113 4.70 3.78 -2.78
C ARG A 113 5.54 4.43 -3.87
N ALA A 114 6.25 3.62 -4.63
CA ALA A 114 7.14 4.13 -5.67
C ALA A 114 6.98 3.31 -6.96
N TRP A 115 6.75 3.97 -8.05
CA TRP A 115 6.56 3.38 -9.38
C TRP A 115 7.74 3.69 -10.28
N ARG A 116 8.09 2.74 -11.15
CA ARG A 116 8.73 3.14 -12.39
C ARG A 116 7.76 4.03 -13.16
N ARG A 117 8.28 5.07 -13.76
CA ARG A 117 7.46 6.05 -14.47
C ARG A 117 6.61 5.42 -15.57
N ASP A 118 7.20 4.54 -16.37
CA ASP A 118 6.50 3.79 -17.42
C ASP A 118 5.39 2.89 -16.87
N ALA A 119 5.66 2.16 -15.78
CA ALA A 119 4.68 1.32 -15.11
C ALA A 119 3.50 2.13 -14.53
N TYR A 120 3.78 3.31 -13.93
CA TYR A 120 2.74 4.21 -13.46
C TYR A 120 1.79 4.65 -14.58
N PHE A 121 2.33 5.08 -15.70
CA PHE A 121 1.51 5.51 -16.84
C PHE A 121 0.86 4.34 -17.58
N LEU A 122 1.50 3.16 -17.64
CA LEU A 122 0.91 1.93 -18.15
C LEU A 122 -0.32 1.52 -17.32
N ALA A 123 -0.25 1.67 -16.00
CA ALA A 123 -1.39 1.50 -15.11
C ALA A 123 -2.45 2.60 -15.26
N GLY A 124 -2.19 3.67 -16.02
CA GLY A 124 -3.08 4.81 -16.24
C GLY A 124 -2.96 5.92 -15.19
N GLY A 125 -2.05 5.81 -14.22
CA GLY A 125 -1.86 6.76 -13.13
C GLY A 125 -3.08 6.87 -12.19
N HIS A 126 -3.06 7.81 -11.26
CA HIS A 126 -4.18 8.03 -10.33
C HIS A 126 -5.48 8.38 -11.07
N CYS A 127 -6.57 7.77 -10.64
CA CYS A 127 -7.89 8.07 -11.20
C CYS A 127 -8.32 9.49 -10.82
N ARG A 128 -8.40 10.36 -11.83
CA ARG A 128 -8.59 11.82 -11.67
C ARG A 128 -9.94 12.22 -11.07
N ASN A 129 -10.89 11.30 -11.06
CA ASN A 129 -12.27 11.54 -10.59
C ASN A 129 -12.52 10.98 -9.18
N LEU A 130 -11.51 10.38 -8.54
CA LEU A 130 -11.65 9.86 -7.19
C LEU A 130 -11.27 10.92 -6.15
N THR A 131 -12.07 11.00 -5.12
CA THR A 131 -11.85 11.85 -3.94
C THR A 131 -11.29 11.07 -2.77
N ILE A 132 -11.46 9.74 -2.79
CA ILE A 132 -10.96 8.79 -1.77
C ILE A 132 -10.66 7.45 -2.42
N ALA A 133 -9.78 6.65 -1.80
CA ALA A 133 -9.35 5.32 -2.27
C ALA A 133 -8.74 5.31 -3.69
N ASP A 134 -8.20 6.45 -4.11
CA ASP A 134 -7.49 6.61 -5.38
C ASP A 134 -6.19 5.82 -5.41
N ASP A 135 -5.54 5.71 -4.26
CA ASP A 135 -4.34 4.91 -4.01
C ASP A 135 -4.63 3.41 -4.14
N TYR A 136 -5.67 2.91 -3.47
CA TYR A 136 -6.05 1.50 -3.55
C TYR A 136 -6.43 1.09 -4.98
N GLU A 137 -7.17 1.91 -5.68
CA GLU A 137 -7.58 1.69 -7.07
C GLU A 137 -6.36 1.64 -8.00
N LEU A 138 -5.40 2.54 -7.84
CA LEU A 138 -4.18 2.55 -8.61
C LEU A 138 -3.28 1.35 -8.27
N ILE A 139 -3.17 0.96 -7.00
CA ILE A 139 -2.40 -0.22 -6.58
C ILE A 139 -2.92 -1.47 -7.29
N ILE A 140 -4.24 -1.67 -7.36
CA ILE A 140 -4.82 -2.81 -8.10
C ILE A 140 -4.43 -2.75 -9.59
N ARG A 141 -4.61 -1.62 -10.26
CA ARG A 141 -4.23 -1.50 -11.68
C ARG A 141 -2.73 -1.68 -11.89
N THR A 142 -1.92 -1.20 -10.96
CA THR A 142 -0.47 -1.45 -10.98
C THR A 142 -0.16 -2.94 -10.90
N PHE A 143 -0.79 -3.66 -9.97
CA PHE A 143 -0.63 -5.11 -9.85
C PHE A 143 -0.97 -5.87 -11.15
N LEU A 144 -1.97 -5.40 -11.90
CA LEU A 144 -2.39 -6.03 -13.15
C LEU A 144 -1.40 -5.86 -14.30
N VAL A 145 -0.52 -4.86 -14.23
CA VAL A 145 0.39 -4.54 -15.35
C VAL A 145 1.87 -4.75 -15.04
N THR A 146 2.25 -4.86 -13.77
CA THR A 146 3.66 -5.03 -13.41
C THR A 146 3.82 -5.86 -12.14
N LYS A 147 5.07 -6.28 -11.87
CA LYS A 147 5.45 -6.91 -10.61
C LYS A 147 5.62 -5.86 -9.52
N MET A 148 5.32 -6.25 -8.29
CA MET A 148 5.42 -5.41 -7.10
C MET A 148 6.42 -6.03 -6.13
N MET A 149 7.31 -5.21 -5.57
CA MET A 149 8.37 -5.66 -4.68
C MET A 149 8.38 -4.88 -3.38
N ARG A 150 8.43 -5.60 -2.25
CA ARG A 150 8.69 -5.01 -0.95
C ARG A 150 10.18 -4.80 -0.72
N ILE A 151 10.54 -3.62 -0.23
CA ILE A 151 11.85 -3.33 0.36
C ILE A 151 11.71 -3.48 1.88
N PRO A 152 12.34 -4.49 2.53
CA PRO A 152 12.11 -4.82 3.95
C PRO A 152 12.86 -3.86 4.90
N LYS A 153 12.62 -2.57 4.73
CA LYS A 153 13.23 -1.46 5.46
C LYS A 153 12.20 -0.41 5.79
N LEU A 154 12.36 0.27 6.93
CA LEU A 154 11.64 1.51 7.20
C LEU A 154 12.13 2.60 6.25
N LEU A 155 11.29 3.02 5.31
CA LEU A 155 11.61 4.10 4.38
C LEU A 155 10.67 5.30 4.52
N TYR A 156 9.56 5.14 5.21
CA TYR A 156 8.50 6.14 5.29
C TYR A 156 7.96 6.26 6.71
N VAL A 157 7.79 7.49 7.17
CA VAL A 157 7.17 7.81 8.46
C VAL A 157 5.91 8.62 8.19
N GLN A 158 4.77 7.99 8.40
CA GLN A 158 3.47 8.63 8.36
C GLN A 158 3.20 9.30 9.69
N TYR A 159 2.82 10.58 9.66
CA TYR A 159 2.69 11.39 10.86
C TYR A 159 1.23 11.68 11.20
N PHE A 160 0.86 11.47 12.45
CA PHE A 160 -0.47 11.70 12.97
C PHE A 160 -0.44 12.79 14.03
N TYR A 161 -1.08 13.91 13.76
CA TYR A 161 -1.22 15.01 14.70
C TYR A 161 -2.30 14.72 15.74
N ASN A 162 -2.01 15.11 17.01
CA ASN A 162 -2.95 14.93 18.12
C ASN A 162 -3.74 16.21 18.44
N ASP A 163 -3.71 17.22 17.63
CA ASP A 163 -4.22 18.55 17.92
C ASP A 163 -5.77 18.65 18.09
N GLY A 164 -6.46 17.51 18.00
CA GLY A 164 -7.90 17.44 18.28
C GLY A 164 -8.79 18.21 17.30
N VAL A 165 -8.19 18.93 16.36
CA VAL A 165 -8.88 19.80 15.39
C VAL A 165 -8.93 19.13 14.01
N GLU A 166 -7.93 18.37 13.66
CA GLU A 166 -7.93 17.58 12.44
C GLU A 166 -8.18 16.10 12.77
N MET A 167 -9.44 15.75 12.92
CA MET A 167 -9.82 14.37 12.69
C MET A 167 -9.26 14.00 11.33
N ASN A 168 -8.33 13.05 11.33
CA ASN A 168 -7.77 12.51 10.11
C ASN A 168 -8.93 12.29 9.12
N THR A 169 -8.81 12.80 7.91
CA THR A 169 -9.83 12.68 6.85
C THR A 169 -10.31 11.24 6.72
N GLN A 170 -9.45 10.27 7.06
CA GLN A 170 -9.79 8.85 7.10
C GLN A 170 -10.87 8.51 8.14
N ASP A 171 -10.90 9.14 9.31
CA ASP A 171 -11.91 8.86 10.33
C ASP A 171 -13.29 9.39 9.92
N LEU A 172 -13.33 10.57 9.32
CA LEU A 172 -14.57 11.17 8.80
C LEU A 172 -15.14 10.42 7.61
N THR A 173 -14.28 9.79 6.81
CA THR A 173 -14.65 9.14 5.53
C THR A 173 -14.55 7.62 5.57
N ARG A 174 -14.25 7.02 6.73
CA ARG A 174 -14.00 5.56 6.87
C ARG A 174 -15.08 4.70 6.21
N ALA A 175 -16.35 5.00 6.45
CA ALA A 175 -17.45 4.23 5.85
C ALA A 175 -17.49 4.38 4.32
N ASP A 176 -17.18 5.56 3.81
CA ASP A 176 -17.14 5.83 2.37
C ASP A 176 -15.91 5.17 1.73
N ILE A 177 -14.76 5.21 2.39
CA ILE A 177 -13.55 4.48 1.96
C ILE A 177 -13.86 2.99 1.86
N GLN A 178 -14.40 2.38 2.91
CA GLN A 178 -14.73 0.95 2.93
C GLN A 178 -15.71 0.58 1.82
N ARG A 179 -16.76 1.38 1.60
CA ARG A 179 -17.73 1.14 0.53
C ARG A 179 -17.08 1.20 -0.84
N ARG A 180 -16.23 2.19 -1.09
CA ARG A 180 -15.53 2.35 -2.35
C ARG A 180 -14.52 1.24 -2.60
N VAL A 181 -13.73 0.89 -1.60
CA VAL A 181 -12.77 -0.22 -1.67
C VAL A 181 -13.46 -1.53 -2.00
N LYS A 182 -14.57 -1.86 -1.34
CA LYS A 182 -15.38 -3.05 -1.65
C LYS A 182 -15.83 -3.04 -3.10
N THR A 183 -16.31 -1.90 -3.60
CA THR A 183 -16.74 -1.76 -4.99
C THR A 183 -15.59 -1.99 -5.97
N ILE A 184 -14.44 -1.38 -5.72
CA ILE A 184 -13.23 -1.54 -6.54
C ILE A 184 -12.77 -3.01 -6.53
N ALA A 185 -12.63 -3.60 -5.35
CA ALA A 185 -12.23 -5.00 -5.22
C ALA A 185 -13.17 -5.96 -5.99
N ARG A 186 -14.48 -5.71 -5.93
CA ARG A 186 -15.47 -6.50 -6.66
C ARG A 186 -15.32 -6.37 -8.18
N ILE A 187 -15.11 -5.16 -8.68
CA ILE A 187 -14.93 -4.90 -10.13
C ILE A 187 -13.71 -5.68 -10.65
N TYR A 188 -12.61 -5.69 -9.90
CA TYR A 188 -11.35 -6.29 -10.34
C TYR A 188 -11.15 -7.76 -9.92
N ASN A 189 -12.07 -8.35 -9.15
CA ASN A 189 -11.89 -9.67 -8.52
C ASN A 189 -11.44 -10.75 -9.51
N THR A 190 -12.15 -10.92 -10.62
CA THR A 190 -11.83 -11.94 -11.64
C THR A 190 -10.47 -11.65 -12.32
N THR A 191 -10.19 -10.39 -12.59
CA THR A 191 -8.93 -9.98 -13.25
C THR A 191 -7.74 -10.18 -12.31
N ILE A 192 -7.90 -9.91 -11.02
CA ILE A 192 -6.87 -10.17 -10.00
C ILE A 192 -6.59 -11.67 -9.91
N LYS A 193 -7.62 -12.52 -9.81
CA LYS A 193 -7.45 -13.98 -9.78
C LYS A 193 -6.65 -14.48 -10.97
N ARG A 194 -7.06 -14.09 -12.18
CA ARG A 194 -6.34 -14.44 -13.42
C ARG A 194 -4.88 -13.97 -13.40
N ARG A 195 -4.61 -12.77 -12.90
CA ARG A 195 -3.24 -12.24 -12.81
C ARG A 195 -2.35 -13.07 -11.88
N PHE A 196 -2.87 -13.56 -10.75
CA PHE A 196 -2.12 -14.48 -9.90
C PHE A 196 -1.82 -15.82 -10.57
N GLU A 197 -2.76 -16.34 -11.37
CA GLU A 197 -2.55 -17.55 -12.16
C GLU A 197 -1.46 -17.35 -13.22
N GLU A 198 -1.45 -16.21 -13.91
CA GLU A 198 -0.44 -15.85 -14.92
C GLU A 198 0.95 -15.67 -14.33
N LEU A 199 1.07 -15.01 -13.18
CA LEU A 199 2.35 -14.77 -12.52
C LEU A 199 2.95 -16.05 -11.92
N GLY A 200 2.10 -16.95 -11.44
CA GLY A 200 2.52 -18.06 -10.63
C GLY A 200 2.98 -17.64 -9.23
N LYS A 201 3.10 -18.60 -8.33
CA LYS A 201 3.43 -18.37 -6.92
C LYS A 201 4.81 -17.70 -6.73
N GLU A 202 5.80 -18.08 -7.53
CA GLU A 202 7.17 -17.60 -7.41
C GLU A 202 7.32 -16.12 -7.76
N ASP A 203 6.53 -15.63 -8.68
CA ASP A 203 6.61 -14.25 -9.17
C ASP A 203 5.95 -13.21 -8.24
N TRP A 204 4.96 -13.61 -7.44
CA TRP A 204 4.35 -12.69 -6.48
C TRP A 204 4.90 -12.83 -5.06
N ALA A 205 5.65 -13.89 -4.78
CA ALA A 205 6.28 -14.16 -3.49
C ALA A 205 7.73 -13.62 -3.41
N PHE A 206 7.96 -12.39 -3.85
CA PHE A 206 9.30 -11.78 -3.90
C PHE A 206 10.06 -11.74 -2.57
N ASN A 207 9.37 -11.93 -1.47
CA ASN A 207 9.96 -12.03 -0.13
C ASN A 207 9.58 -13.38 0.45
N ALA A 208 10.25 -14.44 -0.02
CA ALA A 208 9.96 -15.84 0.30
C ALA A 208 9.77 -16.11 1.81
N ASP A 209 10.62 -15.51 2.64
CA ASP A 209 10.54 -15.67 4.11
C ASP A 209 9.23 -15.17 4.72
N LEU A 210 8.58 -14.19 4.09
CA LEU A 210 7.29 -13.66 4.52
C LEU A 210 6.13 -14.23 3.72
N ALA A 211 6.36 -14.64 2.48
CA ALA A 211 5.35 -15.27 1.64
C ALA A 211 4.92 -16.63 2.20
N GLU A 212 5.87 -17.46 2.66
CA GLU A 212 5.55 -18.73 3.30
C GLU A 212 4.73 -18.53 4.57
N LYS A 213 5.16 -17.59 5.44
CA LYS A 213 4.39 -17.24 6.65
C LYS A 213 3.00 -16.70 6.32
N ALA A 214 2.87 -15.87 5.30
CA ALA A 214 1.59 -15.32 4.88
C ALA A 214 0.64 -16.36 4.28
N LEU A 215 1.16 -17.44 3.70
CA LEU A 215 0.37 -18.55 3.15
C LEU A 215 -0.07 -19.54 4.24
N ASP A 216 0.76 -19.70 5.28
CA ASP A 216 0.51 -20.65 6.37
C ASP A 216 -0.33 -20.05 7.51
N VAL A 217 -0.55 -18.72 7.53
CA VAL A 217 -1.43 -18.09 8.51
C VAL A 217 -2.87 -18.51 8.20
N PRO A 218 -3.52 -19.29 9.07
CA PRO A 218 -4.94 -19.63 8.91
C PRO A 218 -5.75 -18.35 8.82
N SER A 219 -6.57 -18.23 7.78
CA SER A 219 -7.47 -17.09 7.69
C SER A 219 -8.39 -17.06 8.91
N ARG A 220 -8.29 -16.03 9.75
CA ARG A 220 -9.24 -15.82 10.85
C ARG A 220 -10.65 -15.53 10.35
N PHE A 221 -10.79 -15.24 9.08
CA PHE A 221 -12.02 -14.85 8.42
C PHE A 221 -12.61 -15.96 7.53
N GLY A 222 -12.17 -17.22 7.70
CA GLY A 222 -12.68 -18.35 6.94
C GLY A 222 -12.15 -18.44 5.52
N ASP A 223 -12.87 -19.12 4.67
CA ASP A 223 -12.52 -19.33 3.28
C ASP A 223 -12.47 -17.99 2.52
N GLU A 224 -11.54 -17.85 1.60
CA GLU A 224 -11.35 -16.63 0.83
C GLU A 224 -12.63 -16.18 0.11
N GLU A 225 -13.42 -17.14 -0.40
CA GLU A 225 -14.70 -16.85 -1.04
C GLU A 225 -15.75 -16.39 -0.03
N GLN A 226 -15.78 -16.98 1.16
CA GLN A 226 -16.69 -16.59 2.23
C GLN A 226 -16.39 -15.16 2.70
N TYR A 227 -15.11 -14.83 2.90
CA TYR A 227 -14.71 -13.47 3.29
C TYR A 227 -15.10 -12.41 2.25
N VAL A 228 -14.90 -12.70 0.96
CA VAL A 228 -15.34 -11.81 -0.13
C VAL A 228 -16.86 -11.62 -0.08
N ASN A 229 -17.61 -12.71 0.10
CA ASN A 229 -19.07 -12.67 0.15
C ASN A 229 -19.59 -11.94 1.38
N GLU A 230 -19.08 -12.23 2.57
CA GLU A 230 -19.47 -11.55 3.81
C GLU A 230 -19.13 -10.06 3.81
N THR A 231 -17.97 -9.70 3.28
CA THR A 231 -17.55 -8.29 3.17
C THR A 231 -18.43 -7.52 2.18
N PHE A 232 -19.03 -8.18 1.21
CA PHE A 232 -19.94 -7.57 0.22
C PHE A 232 -21.41 -7.61 0.60
N VAL A 233 -21.82 -8.46 1.54
CA VAL A 233 -23.22 -8.58 1.98
C VAL A 233 -23.58 -7.55 3.06
N LEU A 234 -22.60 -7.00 3.76
CA LEU A 234 -22.80 -6.02 4.84
C LEU A 234 -22.76 -4.55 4.33
N GLY A 235 -23.04 -4.34 3.07
CA GLY A 235 -23.13 -3.02 2.44
C GLY A 235 -24.53 -2.46 2.41
#